data_28ca54d3268082cbc6f1fe094fae6386
#
_entry.id   28ca54d3268082cbc6f1fe094fae6386
#
_cell.length_a   1.000
_cell.length_b   1.000
_cell.length_c   1.000
_cell.angle_alpha   90.00
_cell.angle_beta   90.00
_cell.angle_gamma   90.00
#
_symmetry.space_group_name_H-M   'P 1'
#
loop_
_entity.id
_entity.type
_entity.pdbx_description
1 polymer ?
#
loop_
_entity_poly.entity_id
_entity_poly.type
_entity_poly.pdbx_seq_one_letter_code
_entity_poly.pdbx_strand_id
1 'polypeptide(L)'
;MTSTIVQICRDCRSTLGEKRARCPHCGSPRLFAHPEWDKLAIAHVDCDAFYATIEKRDDPSLMAKPVIIGGGRRGVVSTACYIARIHGVHSAMPMFKARAACPNGVIIKPNMEKYVKVSREVRQLMLELTPLVEPVSIDEAFLDLSGTQALHGTPPSLTLMRFSEKVEKEIGVTVSIGLSFNKFLAKIASDLDKPRGFSAIGEAEALDFLGPKPVTILPGVGKAAAARFGREGVSTVLDLRRLEPRRMVSLLGNDGMRLTRLANARDDRRVTPEHETKSVSAETTFETDTRDAEVLLPILMHLSEKVSARMKTSEFGGSTITLKLKTSDFRLVTRSRTVSAPTNLAGRIYQAARALMQPELARGPYRLIGVGVSELVPAEEADRGDLADQSVAREAGMERAVDSLRARFGQGAITRGLVFAARQTGDKGRR
;
A
#
# COMPACT_ATOMS: atom_id res chain seq x y z
N MET A 1 -3.68 14.44 41.59
CA MET A 1 -3.71 15.71 40.86
C MET A 1 -4.48 15.43 39.58
N THR A 2 -5.71 15.92 39.49
CA THR A 2 -6.50 15.82 38.28
C THR A 2 -5.82 16.71 37.21
N SER A 3 -5.13 16.09 36.25
CA SER A 3 -4.57 16.82 35.13
C SER A 3 -5.71 17.48 34.37
N THR A 4 -5.74 18.80 34.36
CA THR A 4 -6.71 19.55 33.56
C THR A 4 -6.51 19.18 32.11
N ILE A 5 -7.49 18.50 31.50
CA ILE A 5 -7.41 18.11 30.09
C ILE A 5 -7.44 19.39 29.26
N VAL A 6 -6.32 19.69 28.64
CA VAL A 6 -6.19 20.80 27.69
C VAL A 6 -6.90 20.44 26.41
N GLN A 7 -7.84 21.30 25.97
CA GLN A 7 -8.50 21.18 24.67
C GLN A 7 -7.91 22.17 23.68
N ILE A 8 -7.63 21.75 22.48
CA ILE A 8 -6.99 22.55 21.43
C ILE A 8 -7.91 22.64 20.21
N CYS A 9 -8.13 23.82 19.70
CA CYS A 9 -8.82 24.01 18.43
C CYS A 9 -7.88 23.66 17.28
N ARG A 10 -8.28 22.73 16.41
CA ARG A 10 -7.46 22.29 15.28
C ARG A 10 -7.32 23.34 14.18
N ASP A 11 -8.25 24.32 14.11
CA ASP A 11 -8.25 25.35 13.09
C ASP A 11 -7.46 26.60 13.48
N CYS A 12 -7.77 27.19 14.64
CA CYS A 12 -7.08 28.41 15.10
C CYS A 12 -5.94 28.13 16.09
N ARG A 13 -5.80 26.86 16.55
CA ARG A 13 -4.78 26.40 17.50
C ARG A 13 -4.85 27.02 18.89
N SER A 14 -5.95 27.70 19.20
CA SER A 14 -6.18 28.24 20.54
C SER A 14 -6.32 27.09 21.54
N THR A 15 -5.66 27.25 22.68
CA THR A 15 -5.78 26.36 23.83
C THR A 15 -6.97 26.79 24.68
N LEU A 16 -7.81 25.82 25.04
CA LEU A 16 -9.02 26.07 25.84
C LEU A 16 -8.86 25.44 27.21
N GLY A 17 -9.12 26.23 28.26
CA GLY A 17 -9.03 25.79 29.66
C GLY A 17 -10.16 24.88 30.11
N GLU A 18 -11.24 24.76 29.33
CA GLU A 18 -12.42 23.95 29.66
C GLU A 18 -12.89 23.17 28.45
N LYS A 19 -13.52 22.04 28.68
CA LYS A 19 -14.12 21.23 27.61
C LYS A 19 -15.32 21.95 27.00
N ARG A 20 -15.27 22.18 25.69
CA ARG A 20 -16.31 22.86 24.92
C ARG A 20 -16.67 22.06 23.68
N ALA A 21 -17.88 22.28 23.16
CA ALA A 21 -18.33 21.66 21.91
C ALA A 21 -17.82 22.41 20.66
N ARG A 22 -17.52 23.69 20.80
CA ARG A 22 -16.99 24.56 19.72
C ARG A 22 -15.95 25.52 20.27
N CYS A 23 -15.00 25.89 19.42
CA CYS A 23 -13.99 26.88 19.76
C CYS A 23 -14.64 28.28 19.95
N PRO A 24 -14.43 28.96 21.09
CA PRO A 24 -14.97 30.29 21.31
C PRO A 24 -14.33 31.36 20.43
N HIS A 25 -13.12 31.11 19.89
CA HIS A 25 -12.39 32.07 19.07
C HIS A 25 -12.77 32.05 17.59
N CYS A 26 -13.04 30.84 17.02
CA CYS A 26 -13.31 30.70 15.58
C CYS A 26 -14.58 29.89 15.26
N GLY A 27 -15.34 29.45 16.26
CA GLY A 27 -16.58 28.68 16.09
C GLY A 27 -16.40 27.23 15.63
N SER A 28 -15.17 26.78 15.38
CA SER A 28 -14.90 25.45 14.86
C SER A 28 -15.34 24.34 15.83
N PRO A 29 -15.97 23.26 15.33
CA PRO A 29 -16.24 22.07 16.12
C PRO A 29 -15.02 21.12 16.17
N ARG A 30 -13.97 21.37 15.40
CA ARG A 30 -12.77 20.49 15.32
C ARG A 30 -11.86 20.76 16.52
N LEU A 31 -12.18 20.11 17.63
CA LEU A 31 -11.46 20.22 18.88
C LEU A 31 -10.75 18.91 19.20
N PHE A 32 -9.53 19.02 19.67
CA PHE A 32 -8.71 17.89 20.11
C PHE A 32 -8.41 18.01 21.60
N ALA A 33 -8.57 16.95 22.35
CA ALA A 33 -8.23 16.91 23.76
C ALA A 33 -7.66 15.53 24.12
N HIS A 34 -6.49 15.53 24.71
CA HIS A 34 -5.84 14.32 25.19
C HIS A 34 -4.89 14.64 26.37
N PRO A 35 -4.85 13.82 27.46
CA PRO A 35 -3.97 14.10 28.60
C PRO A 35 -2.49 14.15 28.25
N GLU A 36 -2.06 13.31 27.31
CA GLU A 36 -0.66 13.18 26.86
C GLU A 36 -0.38 13.93 25.54
N TRP A 37 -1.19 14.93 25.19
CA TRP A 37 -1.16 15.65 23.90
C TRP A 37 0.20 16.24 23.53
N ASP A 38 1.01 16.58 24.54
CA ASP A 38 2.33 17.19 24.41
C ASP A 38 3.49 16.21 24.45
N LYS A 39 3.23 14.93 24.79
CA LYS A 39 4.24 13.89 24.96
C LYS A 39 4.29 12.87 23.83
N LEU A 40 3.13 12.61 23.21
CA LEU A 40 3.03 11.64 22.14
C LEU A 40 3.76 12.15 20.88
N ALA A 41 4.61 11.31 20.30
CA ALA A 41 5.49 11.71 19.20
C ALA A 41 5.46 10.81 17.97
N ILE A 42 4.90 9.61 18.05
CA ILE A 42 4.76 8.72 16.90
C ILE A 42 3.42 9.00 16.22
N ALA A 43 3.48 9.46 14.98
CA ALA A 43 2.29 9.76 14.19
C ALA A 43 2.12 8.77 13.03
N HIS A 44 0.87 8.48 12.69
CA HIS A 44 0.47 7.88 11.43
C HIS A 44 -0.37 8.88 10.66
N VAL A 45 0.02 9.20 9.45
CA VAL A 45 -0.67 10.12 8.53
C VAL A 45 -1.23 9.30 7.37
N ASP A 46 -2.51 9.49 7.06
CA ASP A 46 -3.22 8.78 6.00
C ASP A 46 -4.07 9.79 5.19
N CYS A 47 -3.88 9.84 3.88
CA CYS A 47 -4.62 10.74 3.01
C CYS A 47 -6.05 10.23 2.78
N ASP A 48 -7.04 11.06 3.08
CA ASP A 48 -8.46 10.68 3.03
C ASP A 48 -8.94 10.37 1.61
N ALA A 49 -9.32 9.11 1.36
CA ALA A 49 -9.82 8.63 0.08
C ALA A 49 -8.95 9.11 -1.11
N PHE A 50 -7.64 8.99 -0.98
CA PHE A 50 -6.58 9.69 -1.69
C PHE A 50 -6.85 9.88 -3.18
N TYR A 51 -6.98 8.79 -3.96
CA TYR A 51 -7.18 8.91 -5.40
C TYR A 51 -8.47 9.65 -5.76
N ALA A 52 -9.54 9.35 -5.04
CA ALA A 52 -10.84 9.99 -5.30
C ALA A 52 -10.83 11.48 -4.90
N THR A 53 -10.08 11.85 -3.86
CA THR A 53 -9.91 13.26 -3.44
C THR A 53 -9.12 14.04 -4.50
N ILE A 54 -8.07 13.46 -5.09
CA ILE A 54 -7.30 14.09 -6.17
C ILE A 54 -8.20 14.32 -7.41
N GLU A 55 -9.00 13.32 -7.82
CA GLU A 55 -9.90 13.49 -8.96
C GLU A 55 -10.96 14.56 -8.71
N LYS A 56 -11.52 14.64 -7.49
CA LYS A 56 -12.46 15.70 -7.11
C LYS A 56 -11.81 17.08 -7.03
N ARG A 57 -10.55 17.17 -6.57
CA ARG A 57 -9.77 18.41 -6.55
C ARG A 57 -9.58 18.96 -7.96
N ASP A 58 -9.21 18.08 -8.89
CA ASP A 58 -8.89 18.46 -10.27
C ASP A 58 -10.14 18.72 -11.11
N ASP A 59 -11.29 18.13 -10.76
CA ASP A 59 -12.59 18.38 -11.38
C ASP A 59 -13.66 18.70 -10.32
N PRO A 60 -13.91 20.01 -10.06
CA PRO A 60 -14.90 20.43 -9.08
C PRO A 60 -16.34 19.93 -9.34
N SER A 61 -16.67 19.56 -10.59
CA SER A 61 -17.99 18.99 -10.92
C SER A 61 -18.27 17.66 -10.23
N LEU A 62 -17.22 17.01 -9.71
CA LEU A 62 -17.27 15.74 -8.98
C LEU A 62 -17.50 15.91 -7.47
N MET A 63 -17.41 17.12 -6.92
CA MET A 63 -17.42 17.35 -5.46
C MET A 63 -18.64 16.73 -4.78
N ALA A 64 -19.83 16.92 -5.32
CA ALA A 64 -21.08 16.38 -4.78
C ALA A 64 -21.43 14.96 -5.27
N LYS A 65 -20.61 14.35 -6.15
CA LYS A 65 -20.89 13.04 -6.75
C LYS A 65 -20.20 11.91 -5.99
N PRO A 66 -20.78 10.70 -5.95
CA PRO A 66 -20.08 9.51 -5.53
C PRO A 66 -19.02 9.12 -6.58
N VAL A 67 -17.72 9.19 -6.23
CA VAL A 67 -16.60 8.88 -7.11
C VAL A 67 -15.95 7.56 -6.67
N ILE A 68 -15.75 6.68 -7.64
CA ILE A 68 -15.16 5.35 -7.45
C ILE A 68 -13.96 5.23 -8.40
N ILE A 69 -12.77 5.07 -7.85
CA ILE A 69 -11.57 4.83 -8.63
C ILE A 69 -11.39 3.34 -8.83
N GLY A 70 -11.38 2.91 -10.06
CA GLY A 70 -11.28 1.51 -10.44
C GLY A 70 -11.64 1.30 -11.89
N GLY A 71 -11.82 0.06 -12.31
CA GLY A 71 -12.22 -0.23 -13.69
C GLY A 71 -11.99 -1.68 -14.08
N GLY A 72 -12.31 -1.98 -15.35
CA GLY A 72 -12.24 -3.33 -15.89
C GLY A 72 -13.39 -4.25 -15.40
N ARG A 73 -13.64 -5.31 -16.19
CA ARG A 73 -14.72 -6.28 -15.91
C ARG A 73 -14.44 -7.09 -14.62
N ARG A 74 -13.17 -7.47 -14.41
CA ARG A 74 -12.69 -8.23 -13.23
C ARG A 74 -11.88 -7.37 -12.26
N GLY A 75 -11.93 -6.05 -12.43
CA GLY A 75 -11.23 -5.13 -11.56
C GLY A 75 -11.90 -5.00 -10.20
N VAL A 76 -11.18 -4.35 -9.30
CA VAL A 76 -11.65 -3.98 -7.97
C VAL A 76 -11.64 -2.47 -7.81
N VAL A 77 -12.37 -1.99 -6.82
CA VAL A 77 -12.29 -0.61 -6.36
C VAL A 77 -10.90 -0.37 -5.75
N SER A 78 -10.15 0.56 -6.30
CA SER A 78 -8.89 1.03 -5.72
C SER A 78 -9.17 1.97 -4.55
N THR A 79 -10.04 2.97 -4.78
CA THR A 79 -10.47 3.93 -3.76
C THR A 79 -11.91 4.38 -4.02
N ALA A 80 -12.69 4.56 -2.97
CA ALA A 80 -14.04 5.14 -3.03
C ALA A 80 -14.07 6.41 -2.17
N CYS A 81 -14.62 7.51 -2.70
CA CYS A 81 -14.83 8.73 -1.91
C CYS A 81 -15.89 8.49 -0.81
N TYR A 82 -15.93 9.36 0.20
CA TYR A 82 -16.83 9.15 1.33
C TYR A 82 -18.31 9.11 0.93
N ILE A 83 -18.73 9.86 -0.10
CA ILE A 83 -20.10 9.77 -0.64
C ILE A 83 -20.38 8.36 -1.19
N ALA A 84 -19.44 7.77 -1.93
CA ALA A 84 -19.60 6.41 -2.43
C ALA A 84 -19.56 5.35 -1.29
N ARG A 85 -18.79 5.60 -0.22
CA ARG A 85 -18.76 4.74 0.97
C ARG A 85 -20.10 4.69 1.72
N ILE A 86 -20.88 5.77 1.72
CA ILE A 86 -22.25 5.79 2.27
C ILE A 86 -23.15 4.75 1.58
N HIS A 87 -22.92 4.50 0.28
CA HIS A 87 -23.61 3.44 -0.48
C HIS A 87 -23.01 2.04 -0.28
N GLY A 88 -22.09 1.86 0.69
CA GLY A 88 -21.45 0.58 0.98
C GLY A 88 -20.28 0.23 0.07
N VAL A 89 -19.83 1.13 -0.82
CA VAL A 89 -18.65 0.89 -1.68
C VAL A 89 -17.38 1.06 -0.87
N HIS A 90 -16.45 0.10 -0.97
CA HIS A 90 -15.18 0.11 -0.25
C HIS A 90 -14.02 -0.40 -1.11
N SER A 91 -12.79 -0.09 -0.72
CA SER A 91 -11.57 -0.59 -1.39
C SER A 91 -11.54 -2.12 -1.44
N ALA A 92 -10.97 -2.66 -2.49
CA ALA A 92 -10.94 -4.09 -2.83
C ALA A 92 -12.30 -4.73 -3.18
N MET A 93 -13.42 -3.99 -3.12
CA MET A 93 -14.72 -4.50 -3.58
C MET A 93 -14.66 -4.78 -5.10
N PRO A 94 -15.18 -5.92 -5.58
CA PRO A 94 -15.32 -6.17 -7.01
C PRO A 94 -16.15 -5.09 -7.72
N MET A 95 -15.69 -4.59 -8.87
CA MET A 95 -16.33 -3.49 -9.58
C MET A 95 -17.80 -3.74 -9.92
N PHE A 96 -18.19 -4.98 -10.23
CA PHE A 96 -19.61 -5.30 -10.49
C PHE A 96 -20.49 -5.11 -9.25
N LYS A 97 -19.97 -5.43 -8.04
CA LYS A 97 -20.68 -5.17 -6.76
C LYS A 97 -20.73 -3.67 -6.46
N ALA A 98 -19.65 -2.95 -6.73
CA ALA A 98 -19.60 -1.49 -6.53
C ALA A 98 -20.61 -0.77 -7.44
N ARG A 99 -20.76 -1.20 -8.71
CA ARG A 99 -21.79 -0.67 -9.63
C ARG A 99 -23.22 -0.98 -9.15
N ALA A 100 -23.45 -2.17 -8.61
CA ALA A 100 -24.76 -2.53 -8.07
C ALA A 100 -25.09 -1.74 -6.79
N ALA A 101 -24.09 -1.50 -5.91
CA ALA A 101 -24.29 -0.75 -4.66
C ALA A 101 -24.44 0.76 -4.91
N CYS A 102 -23.79 1.32 -5.92
CA CYS A 102 -23.82 2.74 -6.26
C CYS A 102 -24.01 2.94 -7.78
N PRO A 103 -25.24 2.75 -8.31
CA PRO A 103 -25.52 2.84 -9.75
C PRO A 103 -25.16 4.20 -10.37
N ASN A 104 -25.34 5.28 -9.61
CA ASN A 104 -25.05 6.66 -10.03
C ASN A 104 -23.57 7.06 -9.77
N GLY A 105 -22.73 6.11 -9.35
CA GLY A 105 -21.32 6.35 -9.08
C GLY A 105 -20.52 6.67 -10.34
N VAL A 106 -19.76 7.76 -10.28
CA VAL A 106 -18.80 8.12 -11.35
C VAL A 106 -17.58 7.23 -11.20
N ILE A 107 -17.33 6.41 -12.23
CA ILE A 107 -16.19 5.48 -12.24
C ILE A 107 -15.06 6.08 -13.05
N ILE A 108 -13.91 6.25 -12.42
CA ILE A 108 -12.70 6.81 -13.03
C ILE A 108 -11.60 5.75 -13.00
N LYS A 109 -10.92 5.56 -14.15
CA LYS A 109 -9.74 4.69 -14.22
C LYS A 109 -8.59 5.32 -13.44
N PRO A 110 -7.83 4.55 -12.63
CA PRO A 110 -6.73 5.10 -11.85
C PRO A 110 -5.63 5.68 -12.77
N ASN A 111 -5.20 6.91 -12.44
CA ASN A 111 -4.04 7.57 -13.03
C ASN A 111 -2.89 7.55 -12.01
N MET A 112 -2.11 6.45 -12.04
CA MET A 112 -1.04 6.24 -11.06
C MET A 112 0.07 7.29 -11.12
N GLU A 113 0.39 7.81 -12.31
CA GLU A 113 1.40 8.85 -12.48
C GLU A 113 1.02 10.13 -11.71
N LYS A 114 -0.22 10.58 -11.88
CA LYS A 114 -0.79 11.71 -11.14
C LYS A 114 -0.75 11.48 -9.63
N TYR A 115 -1.18 10.31 -9.18
CA TYR A 115 -1.25 10.00 -7.75
C TYR A 115 0.14 9.91 -7.11
N VAL A 116 1.12 9.33 -7.79
CA VAL A 116 2.52 9.28 -7.33
C VAL A 116 3.10 10.68 -7.22
N LYS A 117 2.80 11.59 -8.17
CA LYS A 117 3.23 12.98 -8.09
C LYS A 117 2.72 13.66 -6.81
N VAL A 118 1.40 13.59 -6.57
CA VAL A 118 0.77 14.20 -5.38
C VAL A 118 1.31 13.55 -4.09
N SER A 119 1.51 12.23 -4.08
CA SER A 119 2.12 11.53 -2.94
C SER A 119 3.51 12.07 -2.58
N ARG A 120 4.33 12.38 -3.59
CA ARG A 120 5.66 12.96 -3.38
C ARG A 120 5.58 14.37 -2.80
N GLU A 121 4.60 15.16 -3.23
CA GLU A 121 4.36 16.51 -2.70
C GLU A 121 3.96 16.43 -1.20
N VAL A 122 3.04 15.53 -0.83
CA VAL A 122 2.66 15.31 0.58
C VAL A 122 3.86 14.82 1.40
N ARG A 123 4.64 13.85 0.86
CA ARG A 123 5.84 13.34 1.54
C ARG A 123 6.89 14.43 1.76
N GLN A 124 7.05 15.35 0.82
CA GLN A 124 7.98 16.48 0.99
C GLN A 124 7.59 17.34 2.19
N LEU A 125 6.29 17.62 2.37
CA LEU A 125 5.80 18.35 3.55
C LEU A 125 6.00 17.55 4.86
N MET A 126 5.91 16.21 4.82
CA MET A 126 6.23 15.38 6.00
C MET A 126 7.72 15.49 6.38
N LEU A 127 8.62 15.51 5.39
CA LEU A 127 10.06 15.64 5.61
C LEU A 127 10.48 17.00 6.21
N GLU A 128 9.65 18.03 6.05
CA GLU A 128 9.87 19.32 6.75
C GLU A 128 9.64 19.20 8.27
N LEU A 129 8.87 18.20 8.73
CA LEU A 129 8.59 17.99 10.14
C LEU A 129 9.68 17.17 10.84
N THR A 130 10.18 16.14 10.17
CA THR A 130 11.19 15.22 10.68
C THR A 130 11.82 14.42 9.52
N PRO A 131 13.11 14.07 9.60
CA PRO A 131 13.71 13.15 8.63
C PRO A 131 13.21 11.70 8.82
N LEU A 132 12.63 11.37 9.98
CA LEU A 132 12.14 10.03 10.30
C LEU A 132 10.71 9.84 9.76
N VAL A 133 10.60 9.74 8.43
CA VAL A 133 9.35 9.48 7.70
C VAL A 133 9.44 8.10 7.04
N GLU A 134 8.62 7.17 7.46
CA GLU A 134 8.51 5.80 6.92
C GLU A 134 7.26 5.67 6.06
N PRO A 135 7.36 5.66 4.72
CA PRO A 135 6.22 5.40 3.85
C PRO A 135 5.74 3.95 4.01
N VAL A 136 4.43 3.76 4.21
CA VAL A 136 3.77 2.45 4.25
C VAL A 136 3.14 2.14 2.90
N SER A 137 2.54 3.16 2.29
CA SER A 137 1.94 3.09 0.96
C SER A 137 2.11 4.43 0.22
N ILE A 138 1.39 4.60 -0.89
CA ILE A 138 1.39 5.85 -1.66
C ILE A 138 0.67 7.00 -0.93
N ASP A 139 -0.19 6.68 0.04
CA ASP A 139 -1.08 7.61 0.74
C ASP A 139 -0.91 7.62 2.27
N GLU A 140 -0.06 6.77 2.82
CA GLU A 140 0.16 6.71 4.26
C GLU A 140 1.63 6.60 4.66
N ALA A 141 1.99 7.20 5.79
CA ALA A 141 3.32 7.13 6.37
C ALA A 141 3.28 7.22 7.89
N PHE A 142 4.30 6.64 8.53
CA PHE A 142 4.65 6.91 9.92
C PHE A 142 5.67 8.03 10.01
N LEU A 143 5.55 8.86 11.05
CA LEU A 143 6.50 9.91 11.40
C LEU A 143 6.92 9.73 12.86
N ASP A 144 8.21 9.90 13.13
CA ASP A 144 8.70 10.05 14.48
C ASP A 144 9.12 11.51 14.71
N LEU A 145 8.35 12.20 15.56
CA LEU A 145 8.59 13.60 15.92
C LEU A 145 9.29 13.73 17.28
N SER A 146 9.84 12.64 17.82
CA SER A 146 10.60 12.68 19.08
C SER A 146 11.77 13.66 18.94
N GLY A 147 11.90 14.58 19.92
CA GLY A 147 12.97 15.58 19.94
C GLY A 147 12.78 16.77 18.99
N THR A 148 11.73 16.82 18.16
CA THR A 148 11.51 17.92 17.20
C THR A 148 10.88 19.16 17.82
N GLN A 149 10.45 19.12 19.08
CA GLN A 149 9.79 20.24 19.74
C GLN A 149 10.65 21.51 19.78
N ALA A 150 11.97 21.37 20.00
CA ALA A 150 12.89 22.50 19.99
C ALA A 150 12.98 23.16 18.62
N LEU A 151 12.95 22.34 17.55
CA LEU A 151 13.00 22.81 16.16
C LEU A 151 11.73 23.58 15.77
N HIS A 152 10.55 23.07 16.13
CA HIS A 152 9.26 23.62 15.72
C HIS A 152 8.68 24.62 16.73
N GLY A 153 9.29 24.76 17.91
CA GLY A 153 8.79 25.62 18.99
C GLY A 153 7.43 25.17 19.56
N THR A 154 6.96 23.98 19.20
CA THR A 154 5.64 23.46 19.60
C THR A 154 5.69 21.93 19.74
N PRO A 155 4.82 21.34 20.59
CA PRO A 155 4.67 19.89 20.68
C PRO A 155 4.25 19.24 19.35
N PRO A 156 4.54 17.93 19.17
CA PRO A 156 4.20 17.18 17.96
C PRO A 156 2.74 17.31 17.52
N SER A 157 1.80 17.33 18.45
CA SER A 157 0.37 17.48 18.15
C SER A 157 0.05 18.81 17.42
N LEU A 158 0.61 19.93 17.89
CA LEU A 158 0.41 21.24 17.24
C LEU A 158 1.15 21.33 15.90
N THR A 159 2.34 20.76 15.81
CA THR A 159 3.11 20.65 14.56
C THR A 159 2.31 19.89 13.51
N LEU A 160 1.70 18.75 13.88
CA LEU A 160 0.87 17.94 12.99
C LEU A 160 -0.46 18.64 12.59
N MET A 161 -1.05 19.46 13.47
CA MET A 161 -2.22 20.27 13.12
C MET A 161 -1.88 21.31 12.05
N ARG A 162 -0.72 21.99 12.18
CA ARG A 162 -0.21 22.92 11.15
C ARG A 162 0.05 22.20 9.84
N PHE A 163 0.64 21.01 9.91
CA PHE A 163 0.88 20.17 8.75
C PHE A 163 -0.42 19.78 8.03
N SER A 164 -1.45 19.33 8.76
CA SER A 164 -2.72 18.94 8.14
C SER A 164 -3.39 20.12 7.41
N GLU A 165 -3.31 21.33 7.98
CA GLU A 165 -3.79 22.54 7.34
C GLU A 165 -2.96 22.89 6.09
N LYS A 166 -1.63 22.76 6.17
CA LYS A 166 -0.71 23.02 5.05
C LYS A 166 -0.98 22.09 3.87
N VAL A 167 -1.14 20.78 4.12
CA VAL A 167 -1.49 19.80 3.09
C VAL A 167 -2.81 20.16 2.41
N GLU A 168 -3.83 20.52 3.19
CA GLU A 168 -5.14 20.88 2.64
C GLU A 168 -5.08 22.16 1.79
N LYS A 169 -4.35 23.19 2.24
CA LYS A 169 -4.23 24.47 1.53
C LYS A 169 -3.34 24.40 0.29
N GLU A 170 -2.17 23.76 0.38
CA GLU A 170 -1.17 23.78 -0.68
C GLU A 170 -1.37 22.66 -1.71
N ILE A 171 -1.83 21.48 -1.26
CA ILE A 171 -1.98 20.29 -2.14
C ILE A 171 -3.45 20.03 -2.48
N GLY A 172 -4.40 20.50 -1.66
CA GLY A 172 -5.83 20.29 -1.89
C GLY A 172 -6.32 18.88 -1.57
N VAL A 173 -5.59 18.12 -0.76
CA VAL A 173 -6.04 16.85 -0.21
C VAL A 173 -6.14 16.94 1.31
N THR A 174 -7.00 16.10 1.93
CA THR A 174 -7.12 16.06 3.38
C THR A 174 -6.42 14.82 3.93
N VAL A 175 -5.96 14.92 5.18
CA VAL A 175 -5.31 13.83 5.90
C VAL A 175 -6.00 13.56 7.23
N SER A 176 -6.00 12.30 7.62
CA SER A 176 -6.34 11.86 8.97
C SER A 176 -5.08 11.44 9.71
N ILE A 177 -4.91 11.90 10.94
CA ILE A 177 -3.69 11.73 11.72
C ILE A 177 -4.02 11.01 13.02
N GLY A 178 -3.26 9.96 13.31
CA GLY A 178 -3.25 9.30 14.60
C GLY A 178 -1.94 9.53 15.30
N LEU A 179 -1.99 9.93 16.56
CA LEU A 179 -0.83 10.19 17.41
C LEU A 179 -0.78 9.21 18.55
N SER A 180 0.39 8.63 18.83
CA SER A 180 0.57 7.67 19.94
C SER A 180 2.04 7.58 20.35
N PHE A 181 2.34 6.65 21.24
CA PHE A 181 3.70 6.33 21.69
C PHE A 181 4.33 5.17 20.88
N ASN A 182 3.58 4.52 19.98
CA ASN A 182 4.10 3.50 19.07
C ASN A 182 3.32 3.48 17.74
N LYS A 183 3.91 2.82 16.73
CA LYS A 183 3.36 2.75 15.36
C LYS A 183 2.00 2.05 15.29
N PHE A 184 1.83 0.97 16.03
CA PHE A 184 0.59 0.19 16.01
C PHE A 184 -0.62 1.01 16.43
N LEU A 185 -0.51 1.71 17.57
CA LEU A 185 -1.60 2.52 18.10
C LEU A 185 -1.79 3.81 17.31
N ALA A 186 -0.71 4.43 16.80
CA ALA A 186 -0.81 5.58 15.92
C ALA A 186 -1.63 5.26 14.66
N LYS A 187 -1.44 4.06 14.06
CA LYS A 187 -2.23 3.63 12.91
C LYS A 187 -3.69 3.40 13.26
N ILE A 188 -3.99 2.80 14.40
CA ILE A 188 -5.40 2.67 14.86
C ILE A 188 -6.01 4.05 15.08
N ALA A 189 -5.29 4.95 15.74
CA ALA A 189 -5.79 6.30 16.05
C ALA A 189 -6.15 7.07 14.78
N SER A 190 -5.38 6.93 13.69
CA SER A 190 -5.66 7.62 12.43
C SER A 190 -6.99 7.22 11.78
N ASP A 191 -7.54 6.05 12.12
CA ASP A 191 -8.80 5.55 11.56
C ASP A 191 -10.05 5.94 12.38
N LEU A 192 -9.90 6.47 13.61
CA LEU A 192 -11.01 6.67 14.53
C LEU A 192 -12.01 7.74 14.07
N ASP A 193 -11.52 8.83 13.50
CA ASP A 193 -12.33 10.03 13.16
C ASP A 193 -12.27 10.40 11.67
N LYS A 194 -11.97 9.46 10.78
CA LYS A 194 -11.94 9.74 9.34
C LYS A 194 -13.29 10.24 8.81
N PRO A 195 -13.33 11.21 7.89
CA PRO A 195 -12.21 11.95 7.28
C PRO A 195 -11.78 13.18 8.11
N ARG A 196 -10.60 13.72 7.77
CA ARG A 196 -10.01 14.88 8.45
C ARG A 196 -9.84 14.62 9.96
N GLY A 197 -9.61 13.36 10.33
CA GLY A 197 -9.46 12.92 11.71
C GLY A 197 -8.17 13.43 12.34
N PHE A 198 -8.23 13.62 13.65
CA PHE A 198 -7.04 13.85 14.47
C PHE A 198 -7.29 13.24 15.85
N SER A 199 -6.75 12.08 16.08
CA SER A 199 -7.00 11.30 17.29
C SER A 199 -5.70 10.87 17.93
N ALA A 200 -5.72 10.66 19.23
CA ALA A 200 -4.59 10.13 19.97
C ALA A 200 -4.98 8.92 20.82
N ILE A 201 -4.03 8.04 21.06
CA ILE A 201 -4.11 6.96 22.03
C ILE A 201 -2.83 7.01 22.85
N GLY A 202 -2.94 7.36 24.13
CA GLY A 202 -1.84 7.47 25.06
C GLY A 202 -1.48 6.16 25.73
N GLU A 203 -0.38 6.16 26.47
CA GLU A 203 0.11 4.96 27.16
C GLU A 203 -0.82 4.53 28.29
N ALA A 204 -1.35 5.52 29.03
CA ALA A 204 -2.18 5.26 30.22
C ALA A 204 -3.49 4.53 29.88
N GLU A 205 -4.08 4.77 28.70
CA GLU A 205 -5.39 4.23 28.31
C GLU A 205 -5.31 3.09 27.29
N ALA A 206 -4.14 2.84 26.71
CA ALA A 206 -3.98 1.92 25.58
C ALA A 206 -4.52 0.51 25.83
N LEU A 207 -4.33 -0.01 27.04
CA LEU A 207 -4.81 -1.34 27.40
C LEU A 207 -6.34 -1.40 27.54
N ASP A 208 -6.94 -0.37 28.13
CA ASP A 208 -8.39 -0.27 28.30
C ASP A 208 -9.08 0.02 26.97
N PHE A 209 -8.46 0.85 26.13
CA PHE A 209 -8.92 1.12 24.78
C PHE A 209 -8.94 -0.16 23.92
N LEU A 210 -7.87 -0.96 23.94
CA LEU A 210 -7.74 -2.17 23.14
C LEU A 210 -8.62 -3.31 23.64
N GLY A 211 -8.79 -3.43 24.96
CA GLY A 211 -9.42 -4.59 25.60
C GLY A 211 -10.74 -5.04 24.94
N PRO A 212 -11.75 -4.17 24.83
CA PRO A 212 -13.06 -4.52 24.26
C PRO A 212 -13.06 -4.63 22.70
N LYS A 213 -11.97 -4.25 22.03
CA LYS A 213 -11.93 -4.29 20.58
C LYS A 213 -11.85 -5.73 20.06
N PRO A 214 -12.46 -6.03 18.88
CA PRO A 214 -12.34 -7.33 18.26
C PRO A 214 -10.87 -7.65 17.90
N VAL A 215 -10.47 -8.91 17.95
CA VAL A 215 -9.10 -9.34 17.61
C VAL A 215 -8.66 -8.92 16.21
N THR A 216 -9.59 -8.65 15.30
CA THR A 216 -9.32 -8.17 13.94
C THR A 216 -8.73 -6.76 13.88
N ILE A 217 -8.72 -6.01 14.99
CA ILE A 217 -8.02 -4.72 15.07
C ILE A 217 -6.50 -4.90 15.00
N LEU A 218 -6.00 -6.08 15.37
CA LEU A 218 -4.58 -6.39 15.38
C LEU A 218 -4.07 -6.64 13.95
N PRO A 219 -3.02 -5.95 13.50
CA PRO A 219 -2.45 -6.16 12.18
C PRO A 219 -2.04 -7.62 11.95
N GLY A 220 -2.49 -8.21 10.84
CA GLY A 220 -2.26 -9.62 10.49
C GLY A 220 -3.35 -10.58 10.98
N VAL A 221 -4.35 -10.11 11.75
CA VAL A 221 -5.52 -10.90 12.10
C VAL A 221 -6.60 -10.71 11.04
N GLY A 222 -6.50 -11.43 9.94
CA GLY A 222 -7.54 -11.51 8.92
C GLY A 222 -8.64 -12.52 9.27
N LYS A 223 -9.60 -12.72 8.36
CA LYS A 223 -10.76 -13.62 8.56
C LYS A 223 -10.37 -15.05 9.00
N ALA A 224 -9.31 -15.62 8.42
CA ALA A 224 -8.85 -16.97 8.75
C ALA A 224 -8.30 -17.07 10.19
N ALA A 225 -7.49 -16.10 10.61
CA ALA A 225 -6.96 -16.05 11.98
C ALA A 225 -8.08 -15.77 12.98
N ALA A 226 -8.98 -14.83 12.69
CA ALA A 226 -10.14 -14.56 13.52
C ALA A 226 -11.03 -15.79 13.71
N ALA A 227 -11.25 -16.59 12.65
CA ALA A 227 -12.02 -17.85 12.74
C ALA A 227 -11.29 -18.91 13.60
N ARG A 228 -9.95 -18.94 13.60
CA ARG A 228 -9.19 -19.81 14.50
C ARG A 228 -9.35 -19.39 15.96
N PHE A 229 -9.22 -18.09 16.22
CA PHE A 229 -9.45 -17.53 17.56
C PHE A 229 -10.89 -17.79 18.05
N GLY A 230 -11.90 -17.62 17.19
CA GLY A 230 -13.30 -17.87 17.55
C GLY A 230 -13.55 -19.31 18.01
N ARG A 231 -12.84 -20.31 17.46
CA ARG A 231 -12.91 -21.71 17.94
C ARG A 231 -12.34 -21.93 19.32
N GLU A 232 -11.48 -21.03 19.77
CA GLU A 232 -10.90 -21.00 21.13
C GLU A 232 -11.70 -20.09 22.09
N GLY A 233 -12.87 -19.59 21.65
CA GLY A 233 -13.66 -18.64 22.44
C GLY A 233 -13.08 -17.24 22.54
N VAL A 234 -12.10 -16.89 21.68
CA VAL A 234 -11.41 -15.60 21.68
C VAL A 234 -12.02 -14.71 20.62
N SER A 235 -12.67 -13.63 21.01
CA SER A 235 -13.28 -12.63 20.13
C SER A 235 -12.68 -11.24 20.29
N THR A 236 -12.27 -10.89 21.50
CA THR A 236 -11.71 -9.58 21.83
C THR A 236 -10.20 -9.64 22.11
N VAL A 237 -9.57 -8.47 22.09
CA VAL A 237 -8.16 -8.33 22.49
C VAL A 237 -7.96 -8.73 23.96
N LEU A 238 -8.95 -8.47 24.83
CA LEU A 238 -8.90 -8.88 26.23
C LEU A 238 -8.90 -10.41 26.36
N ASP A 239 -9.73 -11.12 25.58
CA ASP A 239 -9.71 -12.58 25.56
C ASP A 239 -8.37 -13.12 25.11
N LEU A 240 -7.78 -12.49 24.08
CA LEU A 240 -6.47 -12.88 23.55
C LEU A 240 -5.35 -12.70 24.58
N ARG A 241 -5.40 -11.66 25.43
CA ARG A 241 -4.43 -11.46 26.53
C ARG A 241 -4.48 -12.57 27.57
N ARG A 242 -5.62 -13.22 27.74
CA ARG A 242 -5.81 -14.33 28.70
C ARG A 242 -5.28 -15.66 28.19
N LEU A 243 -4.99 -15.76 26.88
CA LEU A 243 -4.39 -16.98 26.33
C LEU A 243 -2.94 -17.14 26.76
N GLU A 244 -2.59 -18.34 27.13
CA GLU A 244 -1.18 -18.67 27.42
C GLU A 244 -0.31 -18.49 26.17
N PRO A 245 0.93 -17.98 26.29
CA PRO A 245 1.85 -17.78 25.17
C PRO A 245 2.09 -19.07 24.35
N ARG A 246 2.16 -20.23 24.98
CA ARG A 246 2.30 -21.53 24.32
C ARG A 246 1.11 -21.81 23.38
N ARG A 247 -0.11 -21.47 23.83
CA ARG A 247 -1.31 -21.65 23.00
C ARG A 247 -1.30 -20.72 21.80
N MET A 248 -0.85 -19.47 21.96
CA MET A 248 -0.68 -18.52 20.86
C MET A 248 0.30 -19.04 19.82
N VAL A 249 1.44 -19.59 20.22
CA VAL A 249 2.43 -20.17 19.31
C VAL A 249 1.84 -21.38 18.59
N SER A 250 1.08 -22.25 19.27
CA SER A 250 0.45 -23.43 18.64
C SER A 250 -0.61 -23.04 17.59
N LEU A 251 -1.31 -21.92 17.78
CA LEU A 251 -2.34 -21.43 16.87
C LEU A 251 -1.76 -20.73 15.63
N LEU A 252 -0.71 -19.94 15.78
CA LEU A 252 -0.23 -19.01 14.76
C LEU A 252 1.30 -19.03 14.53
N GLY A 253 2.02 -19.94 15.15
CA GLY A 253 3.49 -19.99 15.03
C GLY A 253 4.15 -18.71 15.56
N ASN A 254 5.17 -18.24 14.84
CA ASN A 254 5.91 -17.02 15.23
C ASN A 254 5.04 -15.77 15.29
N ASP A 255 3.96 -15.69 14.49
CA ASP A 255 3.01 -14.58 14.55
C ASP A 255 2.27 -14.50 15.89
N GLY A 256 2.11 -15.61 16.61
CA GLY A 256 1.48 -15.65 17.92
C GLY A 256 2.17 -14.77 18.95
N MET A 257 3.50 -14.80 19.03
CA MET A 257 4.28 -13.96 19.94
C MET A 257 4.14 -12.48 19.63
N ARG A 258 4.17 -12.13 18.33
CA ARG A 258 3.95 -10.74 17.86
C ARG A 258 2.58 -10.23 18.26
N LEU A 259 1.53 -11.02 18.05
CA LEU A 259 0.16 -10.62 18.39
C LEU A 259 -0.04 -10.50 19.90
N THR A 260 0.60 -11.34 20.73
CA THR A 260 0.59 -11.22 22.18
C THR A 260 1.19 -9.87 22.63
N ARG A 261 2.29 -9.43 22.01
CA ARG A 261 2.91 -8.13 22.30
C ARG A 261 1.97 -6.98 21.91
N LEU A 262 1.42 -7.01 20.69
CA LEU A 262 0.46 -5.99 20.21
C LEU A 262 -0.81 -5.94 21.08
N ALA A 263 -1.35 -7.07 21.51
CA ALA A 263 -2.49 -7.12 22.42
C ALA A 263 -2.21 -6.42 23.75
N ASN A 264 -0.95 -6.42 24.18
CA ASN A 264 -0.47 -5.70 25.37
C ASN A 264 0.07 -4.28 25.03
N ALA A 265 -0.37 -3.69 23.93
CA ALA A 265 0.02 -2.38 23.46
C ALA A 265 1.54 -2.19 23.21
N ARG A 266 2.29 -3.29 23.08
CA ARG A 266 3.76 -3.27 22.89
C ARG A 266 4.11 -3.43 21.40
N ASP A 267 4.66 -2.37 20.83
CA ASP A 267 5.21 -2.37 19.46
C ASP A 267 6.54 -1.61 19.47
N ASP A 268 7.65 -2.37 19.46
CA ASP A 268 9.00 -1.81 19.56
C ASP A 268 9.60 -1.46 18.19
N ARG A 269 8.82 -1.56 17.12
CA ARG A 269 9.27 -1.18 15.77
C ARG A 269 9.50 0.33 15.72
N ARG A 270 10.70 0.73 15.36
CA ARG A 270 11.02 2.14 15.12
C ARG A 270 10.49 2.59 13.76
N VAL A 271 10.33 3.89 13.61
CA VAL A 271 10.10 4.51 12.31
C VAL A 271 11.40 4.45 11.52
N THR A 272 11.39 3.76 10.38
CA THR A 272 12.57 3.50 9.56
C THR A 272 12.33 4.06 8.16
N PRO A 273 12.99 5.18 7.78
CA PRO A 273 12.77 5.84 6.48
C PRO A 273 13.12 4.97 5.27
N GLU A 274 14.08 4.11 5.43
CA GLU A 274 14.57 3.23 4.36
C GLU A 274 14.05 1.81 4.56
N HIS A 275 13.52 1.26 3.48
CA HIS A 275 13.15 -0.14 3.38
C HIS A 275 13.93 -0.81 2.25
N GLU A 276 14.58 -1.90 2.59
CA GLU A 276 15.20 -2.75 1.59
C GLU A 276 14.14 -3.34 0.65
N THR A 277 14.32 -3.13 -0.64
CA THR A 277 13.47 -3.76 -1.67
C THR A 277 13.84 -5.23 -1.77
N LYS A 278 12.91 -6.12 -1.44
CA LYS A 278 13.16 -7.58 -1.43
C LYS A 278 12.82 -8.26 -2.76
N SER A 279 11.94 -7.68 -3.55
CA SER A 279 11.53 -8.23 -4.84
C SER A 279 10.91 -7.18 -5.75
N VAL A 280 11.00 -7.40 -7.06
CA VAL A 280 10.33 -6.61 -8.09
C VAL A 280 9.43 -7.54 -8.89
N SER A 281 8.14 -7.20 -9.04
CA SER A 281 7.18 -8.06 -9.73
C SER A 281 6.16 -7.28 -10.57
N ALA A 282 5.55 -7.97 -11.54
CA ALA A 282 4.41 -7.50 -12.30
C ALA A 282 3.42 -8.64 -12.53
N GLU A 283 2.13 -8.35 -12.43
CA GLU A 283 1.07 -9.33 -12.68
C GLU A 283 -0.13 -8.69 -13.41
N THR A 284 -0.93 -9.53 -14.05
CA THR A 284 -2.18 -9.09 -14.68
C THR A 284 -3.26 -10.15 -14.53
N THR A 285 -4.51 -9.67 -14.36
CA THR A 285 -5.72 -10.52 -14.35
C THR A 285 -6.37 -10.46 -15.73
N PHE A 286 -6.71 -11.61 -16.28
CA PHE A 286 -7.34 -11.72 -17.61
C PHE A 286 -8.85 -11.40 -17.53
N GLU A 287 -9.42 -10.93 -18.62
CA GLU A 287 -10.88 -10.76 -18.73
C GLU A 287 -11.60 -12.11 -18.84
N THR A 288 -10.94 -13.12 -19.43
CA THR A 288 -11.42 -14.48 -19.57
C THR A 288 -10.31 -15.45 -19.13
N ASP A 289 -10.69 -16.51 -18.41
CA ASP A 289 -9.72 -17.52 -17.98
C ASP A 289 -9.19 -18.29 -19.19
N THR A 290 -7.88 -18.55 -19.21
CA THR A 290 -7.24 -19.22 -20.32
C THR A 290 -6.16 -20.21 -19.88
N ARG A 291 -5.92 -21.24 -20.69
CA ARG A 291 -4.74 -22.12 -20.63
C ARG A 291 -3.93 -22.09 -21.94
N ASP A 292 -4.35 -21.24 -22.86
CA ASP A 292 -3.72 -21.15 -24.17
C ASP A 292 -2.33 -20.52 -24.07
N ALA A 293 -1.32 -21.27 -24.48
CA ALA A 293 0.06 -20.83 -24.52
C ALA A 293 0.28 -19.62 -25.43
N GLU A 294 -0.47 -19.52 -26.56
CA GLU A 294 -0.38 -18.41 -27.47
C GLU A 294 -0.87 -17.09 -26.85
N VAL A 295 -1.71 -17.18 -25.83
CA VAL A 295 -2.17 -16.01 -25.04
C VAL A 295 -1.23 -15.77 -23.87
N LEU A 296 -0.85 -16.81 -23.12
CA LEU A 296 -0.11 -16.69 -21.87
C LEU A 296 1.35 -16.28 -22.06
N LEU A 297 2.05 -16.83 -23.07
CA LEU A 297 3.48 -16.57 -23.28
C LEU A 297 3.78 -15.12 -23.73
N PRO A 298 3.02 -14.48 -24.63
CA PRO A 298 3.20 -13.07 -24.94
C PRO A 298 2.96 -12.15 -23.74
N ILE A 299 1.95 -12.46 -22.91
CA ILE A 299 1.68 -11.71 -21.68
C ILE A 299 2.82 -11.87 -20.69
N LEU A 300 3.33 -13.09 -20.49
CA LEU A 300 4.49 -13.36 -19.65
C LEU A 300 5.73 -12.59 -20.10
N MET A 301 5.96 -12.52 -21.44
CA MET A 301 7.04 -11.71 -22.01
C MET A 301 6.87 -10.23 -21.68
N HIS A 302 5.68 -9.68 -21.88
CA HIS A 302 5.39 -8.29 -21.57
C HIS A 302 5.57 -7.96 -20.06
N LEU A 303 5.16 -8.88 -19.18
CA LEU A 303 5.39 -8.74 -17.73
C LEU A 303 6.88 -8.80 -17.38
N SER A 304 7.64 -9.67 -18.07
CA SER A 304 9.10 -9.76 -17.89
C SER A 304 9.80 -8.45 -18.33
N GLU A 305 9.35 -7.83 -19.42
CA GLU A 305 9.84 -6.51 -19.84
C GLU A 305 9.54 -5.43 -18.77
N LYS A 306 8.33 -5.45 -18.17
CA LYS A 306 7.97 -4.51 -17.08
C LYS A 306 8.84 -4.70 -15.84
N VAL A 307 9.10 -5.94 -15.44
CA VAL A 307 9.96 -6.25 -14.29
C VAL A 307 11.38 -5.80 -14.58
N SER A 308 11.93 -6.15 -15.75
CA SER A 308 13.26 -5.72 -16.20
C SER A 308 13.41 -4.20 -16.17
N ALA A 309 12.46 -3.46 -16.75
CA ALA A 309 12.51 -2.00 -16.76
C ALA A 309 12.50 -1.39 -15.35
N ARG A 310 11.68 -1.94 -14.44
CA ARG A 310 11.65 -1.51 -13.03
C ARG A 310 12.96 -1.79 -12.31
N MET A 311 13.52 -2.99 -12.51
CA MET A 311 14.81 -3.37 -11.92
C MET A 311 15.93 -2.45 -12.40
N LYS A 312 16.01 -2.17 -13.70
CA LYS A 312 17.01 -1.27 -14.29
C LYS A 312 16.87 0.16 -13.75
N THR A 313 15.62 0.67 -13.63
CA THR A 313 15.34 2.02 -13.08
C THR A 313 15.73 2.12 -11.59
N SER A 314 15.62 1.03 -10.84
CA SER A 314 15.95 0.95 -9.42
C SER A 314 17.36 0.40 -9.15
N GLU A 315 18.16 0.23 -10.21
CA GLU A 315 19.56 -0.25 -10.16
C GLU A 315 19.73 -1.61 -9.47
N PHE A 316 18.79 -2.54 -9.73
CA PHE A 316 18.84 -3.91 -9.22
C PHE A 316 19.08 -4.95 -10.31
N GLY A 317 19.78 -6.04 -9.95
CA GLY A 317 19.69 -7.36 -10.53
C GLY A 317 19.06 -8.34 -9.54
N GLY A 318 18.79 -9.57 -9.94
CA GLY A 318 18.31 -10.58 -8.99
C GLY A 318 18.40 -12.00 -9.55
N SER A 319 18.39 -12.99 -8.66
CA SER A 319 18.71 -14.38 -9.01
C SER A 319 17.51 -15.33 -8.96
N THR A 320 16.47 -15.05 -8.16
CA THR A 320 15.32 -15.96 -8.05
C THR A 320 14.11 -15.42 -8.82
N ILE A 321 13.77 -16.11 -9.91
CA ILE A 321 12.60 -15.81 -10.74
C ILE A 321 11.41 -16.64 -10.26
N THR A 322 10.29 -15.97 -9.98
CA THR A 322 9.04 -16.59 -9.52
C THR A 322 7.92 -16.35 -10.51
N LEU A 323 7.34 -17.45 -11.02
CA LEU A 323 6.07 -17.44 -11.74
C LEU A 323 4.93 -17.52 -10.75
N LYS A 324 3.93 -16.64 -10.89
CA LYS A 324 2.70 -16.61 -10.10
C LYS A 324 1.50 -16.84 -11.01
N LEU A 325 0.69 -17.81 -10.68
CA LEU A 325 -0.54 -18.14 -11.39
C LEU A 325 -1.71 -18.16 -10.41
N LYS A 326 -2.88 -17.73 -10.84
CA LYS A 326 -4.11 -17.93 -10.11
C LYS A 326 -5.13 -18.66 -10.98
N THR A 327 -5.68 -19.73 -10.46
CA THR A 327 -6.68 -20.55 -11.14
C THR A 327 -8.07 -19.87 -11.12
N SER A 328 -9.01 -20.39 -11.91
CA SER A 328 -10.42 -19.92 -11.96
C SER A 328 -11.12 -20.00 -10.58
N ASP A 329 -10.80 -20.99 -9.77
CA ASP A 329 -11.25 -21.18 -8.38
C ASP A 329 -10.46 -20.37 -7.34
N PHE A 330 -9.68 -19.39 -7.79
CA PHE A 330 -8.87 -18.47 -6.98
C PHE A 330 -7.69 -19.10 -6.22
N ARG A 331 -7.34 -20.33 -6.49
CA ARG A 331 -6.17 -20.96 -5.89
C ARG A 331 -4.88 -20.36 -6.46
N LEU A 332 -3.97 -19.98 -5.57
CA LEU A 332 -2.67 -19.44 -5.93
C LEU A 332 -1.67 -20.57 -6.15
N VAL A 333 -0.97 -20.54 -7.28
CA VAL A 333 0.12 -21.43 -7.64
C VAL A 333 1.37 -20.59 -7.88
N THR A 334 2.45 -20.88 -7.19
CA THR A 334 3.76 -20.26 -7.39
C THR A 334 4.80 -21.31 -7.75
N ARG A 335 5.71 -20.95 -8.67
CA ARG A 335 6.88 -21.74 -9.02
C ARG A 335 8.09 -20.81 -9.07
N SER A 336 9.19 -21.23 -8.48
CA SER A 336 10.41 -20.43 -8.43
C SER A 336 11.60 -21.20 -8.95
N ARG A 337 12.56 -20.48 -9.54
CA ARG A 337 13.84 -21.01 -9.98
C ARG A 337 14.91 -19.97 -9.75
N THR A 338 15.99 -20.36 -9.09
CA THR A 338 17.20 -19.55 -8.98
C THR A 338 18.07 -19.80 -10.21
N VAL A 339 18.49 -18.72 -10.87
CA VAL A 339 19.42 -18.73 -12.02
C VAL A 339 20.86 -18.64 -11.53
N SER A 340 21.80 -19.11 -12.36
CA SER A 340 23.22 -19.21 -12.00
C SER A 340 23.89 -17.87 -11.75
N ALA A 341 23.42 -16.81 -12.41
CA ALA A 341 23.92 -15.44 -12.23
C ALA A 341 22.74 -14.47 -12.10
N PRO A 342 22.85 -13.44 -11.24
CA PRO A 342 21.83 -12.40 -11.14
C PRO A 342 21.61 -11.72 -12.51
N THR A 343 20.35 -11.38 -12.81
CA THR A 343 20.01 -10.74 -14.07
C THR A 343 18.94 -9.65 -13.89
N ASN A 344 18.96 -8.65 -14.77
CA ASN A 344 17.85 -7.72 -14.98
C ASN A 344 17.38 -7.71 -16.44
N LEU A 345 17.88 -8.66 -17.27
CA LEU A 345 17.50 -8.76 -18.67
C LEU A 345 16.12 -9.41 -18.83
N ALA A 346 15.23 -8.75 -19.56
CA ALA A 346 13.87 -9.22 -19.79
C ALA A 346 13.84 -10.59 -20.48
N GLY A 347 14.78 -10.84 -21.43
CA GLY A 347 14.91 -12.11 -22.12
C GLY A 347 15.19 -13.27 -21.16
N ARG A 348 16.12 -13.11 -20.23
CA ARG A 348 16.51 -14.13 -19.25
C ARG A 348 15.41 -14.39 -18.23
N ILE A 349 14.80 -13.32 -17.70
CA ILE A 349 13.62 -13.42 -16.82
C ILE A 349 12.51 -14.20 -17.53
N TYR A 350 12.21 -13.88 -18.79
CA TYR A 350 11.19 -14.58 -19.57
C TYR A 350 11.53 -16.05 -19.80
N GLN A 351 12.75 -16.39 -20.18
CA GLN A 351 13.15 -17.78 -20.41
C GLN A 351 12.99 -18.63 -19.17
N ALA A 352 13.44 -18.13 -17.99
CA ALA A 352 13.26 -18.82 -16.72
C ALA A 352 11.77 -18.98 -16.36
N ALA A 353 10.97 -17.93 -16.49
CA ALA A 353 9.54 -17.95 -16.21
C ALA A 353 8.77 -18.87 -17.19
N ARG A 354 9.15 -18.87 -18.50
CA ARG A 354 8.60 -19.78 -19.51
C ARG A 354 8.85 -21.24 -19.18
N ALA A 355 10.06 -21.58 -18.73
CA ALA A 355 10.39 -22.95 -18.31
C ALA A 355 9.52 -23.38 -17.12
N LEU A 356 9.25 -22.49 -16.17
CA LEU A 356 8.33 -22.73 -15.04
C LEU A 356 6.87 -22.84 -15.49
N MET A 357 6.47 -22.14 -16.54
CA MET A 357 5.11 -22.15 -17.07
C MET A 357 4.80 -23.45 -17.84
N GLN A 358 5.77 -24.05 -18.51
CA GLN A 358 5.58 -25.20 -19.40
C GLN A 358 4.79 -26.36 -18.76
N PRO A 359 5.14 -26.85 -17.55
CA PRO A 359 4.38 -27.92 -16.90
C PRO A 359 3.02 -27.49 -16.37
N GLU A 360 2.78 -26.19 -16.21
CA GLU A 360 1.54 -25.63 -15.70
C GLU A 360 0.49 -25.43 -16.81
N LEU A 361 0.87 -25.37 -18.08
CA LEU A 361 -0.09 -25.19 -19.20
C LEU A 361 -1.19 -26.26 -19.22
N ALA A 362 -0.87 -27.48 -18.83
CA ALA A 362 -1.85 -28.57 -18.76
C ALA A 362 -2.81 -28.48 -17.58
N ARG A 363 -2.49 -27.65 -16.56
CA ARG A 363 -3.23 -27.56 -15.27
C ARG A 363 -4.24 -26.42 -15.19
N GLY A 364 -4.26 -25.52 -16.19
CA GLY A 364 -5.19 -24.37 -16.26
C GLY A 364 -6.66 -24.78 -16.30
N PRO A 365 -7.60 -23.84 -16.41
CA PRO A 365 -7.35 -22.46 -16.84
C PRO A 365 -6.93 -21.50 -15.73
N TYR A 366 -6.23 -20.45 -16.14
CA TYR A 366 -5.73 -19.41 -15.24
C TYR A 366 -6.48 -18.09 -15.47
N ARG A 367 -6.71 -17.37 -14.39
CA ARG A 367 -7.30 -16.01 -14.41
C ARG A 367 -6.27 -14.91 -14.23
N LEU A 368 -5.08 -15.22 -13.73
CA LEU A 368 -4.00 -14.27 -13.47
C LEU A 368 -2.66 -14.94 -13.75
N ILE A 369 -1.75 -14.17 -14.32
CA ILE A 369 -0.34 -14.50 -14.45
C ILE A 369 0.51 -13.36 -13.93
N GLY A 370 1.62 -13.68 -13.31
CA GLY A 370 2.62 -12.75 -12.83
C GLY A 370 4.02 -13.33 -12.88
N VAL A 371 5.00 -12.45 -12.92
CA VAL A 371 6.42 -12.79 -12.76
C VAL A 371 7.06 -11.83 -11.78
N GLY A 372 7.97 -12.34 -10.96
CA GLY A 372 8.74 -11.56 -10.00
C GLY A 372 10.18 -12.02 -9.95
N VAL A 373 11.05 -11.13 -9.49
CA VAL A 373 12.47 -11.39 -9.24
C VAL A 373 12.77 -11.01 -7.81
N SER A 374 13.43 -11.87 -7.07
CA SER A 374 13.89 -11.69 -5.69
C SER A 374 15.37 -12.07 -5.54
N GLU A 375 15.88 -12.04 -4.31
CA GLU A 375 17.31 -12.10 -4.05
C GLU A 375 18.04 -11.03 -4.87
N LEU A 376 17.66 -9.78 -4.57
CA LEU A 376 18.15 -8.64 -5.31
C LEU A 376 19.58 -8.30 -4.91
N VAL A 377 20.34 -7.87 -5.90
CA VAL A 377 21.71 -7.37 -5.78
C VAL A 377 21.84 -6.03 -6.54
N PRO A 378 22.87 -5.21 -6.30
CA PRO A 378 23.16 -4.05 -7.13
C PRO A 378 23.25 -4.41 -8.61
N ALA A 379 22.78 -3.53 -9.51
CA ALA A 379 22.74 -3.79 -10.96
C ALA A 379 24.13 -4.08 -11.55
N GLU A 380 25.19 -3.54 -10.97
CA GLU A 380 26.58 -3.78 -11.35
C GLU A 380 27.05 -5.23 -11.12
N GLU A 381 26.34 -5.98 -10.28
CA GLU A 381 26.59 -7.40 -10.05
C GLU A 381 25.80 -8.30 -11.00
N ALA A 382 24.82 -7.74 -11.71
CA ALA A 382 23.98 -8.49 -12.64
C ALA A 382 24.59 -8.54 -14.04
N ASP A 383 24.27 -9.64 -14.75
CA ASP A 383 24.60 -9.83 -16.16
C ASP A 383 26.10 -9.61 -16.48
N ARG A 384 26.97 -9.90 -15.51
CA ARG A 384 28.41 -9.93 -15.74
C ARG A 384 28.72 -11.05 -16.72
N GLY A 385 29.36 -10.69 -17.84
CA GLY A 385 29.81 -11.68 -18.81
C GLY A 385 30.76 -12.68 -18.14
N ASP A 386 30.49 -13.95 -18.37
CA ASP A 386 31.40 -15.04 -18.02
C ASP A 386 32.15 -15.47 -19.29
N LEU A 387 33.38 -15.98 -19.11
CA LEU A 387 34.16 -16.58 -20.21
C LEU A 387 33.39 -17.72 -20.89
N ALA A 388 32.50 -18.37 -20.16
CA ALA A 388 31.67 -19.50 -20.65
C ALA A 388 30.37 -19.03 -21.37
N ASP A 389 29.86 -17.80 -21.10
CA ASP A 389 28.64 -17.27 -21.70
C ASP A 389 28.82 -15.85 -22.22
N GLN A 390 29.38 -15.76 -23.42
CA GLN A 390 29.55 -14.49 -24.14
C GLN A 390 28.23 -13.90 -24.64
N SER A 391 27.13 -14.66 -24.64
CA SER A 391 25.80 -14.19 -25.09
C SER A 391 25.25 -13.10 -24.18
N VAL A 392 25.61 -13.10 -22.89
CA VAL A 392 25.17 -12.12 -21.89
C VAL A 392 25.47 -10.69 -22.31
N ALA A 393 26.71 -10.41 -22.69
CA ALA A 393 27.14 -9.07 -23.08
C ALA A 393 26.38 -8.55 -24.32
N ARG A 394 26.10 -9.45 -25.29
CA ARG A 394 25.35 -9.13 -26.51
C ARG A 394 23.87 -8.89 -26.20
N GLU A 395 23.24 -9.73 -25.37
CA GLU A 395 21.87 -9.56 -24.93
C GLU A 395 21.68 -8.27 -24.15
N ALA A 396 22.58 -7.96 -23.23
CA ALA A 396 22.59 -6.72 -22.46
C ALA A 396 22.78 -5.48 -23.36
N GLY A 397 23.66 -5.56 -24.36
CA GLY A 397 23.86 -4.49 -25.34
C GLY A 397 22.58 -4.22 -26.16
N MET A 398 21.94 -5.28 -26.64
CA MET A 398 20.70 -5.19 -27.40
C MET A 398 19.57 -4.61 -26.54
N GLU A 399 19.38 -5.08 -25.31
CA GLU A 399 18.30 -4.55 -24.46
C GLU A 399 18.54 -3.09 -24.06
N ARG A 400 19.78 -2.68 -23.78
CA ARG A 400 20.11 -1.26 -23.54
C ARG A 400 19.77 -0.38 -24.73
N ALA A 401 20.04 -0.83 -25.96
CA ALA A 401 19.67 -0.10 -27.17
C ALA A 401 18.17 0.05 -27.30
N VAL A 402 17.40 -1.02 -27.06
CA VAL A 402 15.92 -0.99 -27.06
C VAL A 402 15.39 -0.06 -25.99
N ASP A 403 15.93 -0.13 -24.75
CA ASP A 403 15.51 0.72 -23.64
C ASP A 403 15.80 2.21 -23.94
N SER A 404 16.94 2.53 -24.55
CA SER A 404 17.28 3.90 -24.99
C SER A 404 16.30 4.43 -26.05
N LEU A 405 15.93 3.60 -27.01
CA LEU A 405 14.95 3.98 -28.05
C LEU A 405 13.54 4.15 -27.47
N ARG A 406 13.13 3.30 -26.50
CA ARG A 406 11.86 3.45 -25.81
C ARG A 406 11.82 4.70 -24.93
N ALA A 407 12.92 5.06 -24.27
CA ALA A 407 13.02 6.29 -23.50
C ALA A 407 12.89 7.54 -24.39
N ARG A 408 13.45 7.51 -25.61
CA ARG A 408 13.43 8.65 -26.54
C ARG A 408 12.11 8.77 -27.31
N PHE A 409 11.52 7.67 -27.76
CA PHE A 409 10.38 7.63 -28.68
C PHE A 409 9.10 7.05 -28.07
N GLY A 410 9.10 6.73 -26.77
CA GLY A 410 7.98 6.12 -26.06
C GLY A 410 7.99 4.60 -26.04
N GLN A 411 7.31 4.01 -25.07
CA GLN A 411 7.30 2.56 -24.79
C GLN A 411 6.75 1.70 -25.97
N GLY A 412 5.97 2.31 -26.86
CA GLY A 412 5.40 1.65 -28.05
C GLY A 412 6.32 1.62 -29.27
N ALA A 413 7.45 2.33 -29.27
CA ALA A 413 8.32 2.50 -30.44
C ALA A 413 8.94 1.18 -30.92
N ILE A 414 9.28 0.28 -29.99
CA ILE A 414 9.81 -1.05 -30.29
C ILE A 414 9.06 -2.09 -29.46
N THR A 415 8.49 -3.08 -30.15
CA THR A 415 7.79 -4.22 -29.55
C THR A 415 8.46 -5.52 -29.99
N ARG A 416 8.71 -6.45 -29.07
CA ARG A 416 9.24 -7.78 -29.42
C ARG A 416 8.20 -8.54 -30.26
N GLY A 417 8.67 -9.31 -31.25
CA GLY A 417 7.81 -10.03 -32.22
C GLY A 417 6.73 -10.89 -31.56
N LEU A 418 7.05 -11.58 -30.45
CA LEU A 418 6.09 -12.39 -29.70
C LEU A 418 4.92 -11.55 -29.14
N VAL A 419 5.19 -10.35 -28.61
CA VAL A 419 4.18 -9.43 -28.06
C VAL A 419 3.39 -8.75 -29.20
N PHE A 420 4.05 -8.47 -30.33
CA PHE A 420 3.43 -7.86 -31.49
C PHE A 420 2.41 -8.80 -32.17
N ALA A 421 2.78 -10.07 -32.34
CA ALA A 421 1.90 -11.08 -32.94
C ALA A 421 0.60 -11.25 -32.15
N ALA A 422 0.70 -11.29 -30.79
CA ALA A 422 -0.47 -11.41 -29.93
C ALA A 422 -1.41 -10.20 -29.96
N ARG A 423 -0.90 -8.97 -30.21
CA ARG A 423 -1.74 -7.78 -30.39
C ARG A 423 -2.56 -7.85 -31.66
N GLN A 424 -1.99 -8.37 -32.77
CA GLN A 424 -2.71 -8.50 -34.05
C GLN A 424 -3.82 -9.56 -33.99
N THR A 425 -3.61 -10.67 -33.29
CA THR A 425 -4.64 -11.73 -33.11
C THR A 425 -5.78 -11.28 -32.20
N GLY A 426 -5.51 -10.47 -31.18
CA GLY A 426 -6.54 -9.93 -30.30
C GLY A 426 -7.46 -8.88 -30.97
N ASP A 427 -6.99 -8.19 -31.94
CA ASP A 427 -7.79 -7.16 -32.71
C ASP A 427 -8.70 -7.78 -33.79
N LYS A 428 -8.31 -8.96 -34.31
CA LYS A 428 -9.16 -9.71 -35.27
C LYS A 428 -10.38 -10.37 -34.64
N GLY A 429 -10.43 -10.55 -33.32
CA GLY A 429 -11.57 -11.11 -32.60
C GLY A 429 -12.57 -10.05 -32.08
N ARG A 430 -12.36 -8.77 -32.40
CA ARG A 430 -13.23 -7.63 -32.02
C ARG A 430 -13.96 -6.97 -33.22
N ARG A 431 -13.85 -7.55 -34.40
CA ARG A 431 -14.66 -7.12 -35.57
C ARG A 431 -15.85 -8.03 -35.79
#